data_ad1116333e935106f1cebe68e7cd09f0
#
_entry.id   ad1116333e935106f1cebe68e7cd09f0
#
_cell.length_a   1.000
_cell.length_b   1.000
_cell.length_c   1.000
_cell.angle_alpha   90.00
_cell.angle_beta   90.00
_cell.angle_gamma   90.00
#
_symmetry.space_group_name_H-M   'P 1'
#
loop_
_entity.id
_entity.type
_entity.pdbx_description
1 polymer ?
#
loop_
_entity_poly.entity_id
_entity_poly.type
_entity_poly.pdbx_seq_one_letter_code
_entity_poly.pdbx_strand_id
1 'polypeptide(L)'
;IRQHNRDRNAPYLATVILDDKGGRIGREIHGVPIVASTDELDSILRNGAHGRPQKLILTNHNMDGAEVRQIFDLAEQHGCTLSRLPRSAQLQAGLKEKIETRPIAVEDLLGRPQTKLDPDAMRTLIEGRRILVTGAGGSIGSELVRQISDLAPASMTLFENSEYNLYQIDQELSGRHPHIKRFA
;
A
#
# COMPACT_ATOMS: atom_id res chain seq x y z
N ILE A 1 2.02 11.20 -15.61
CA ILE A 1 1.91 12.53 -16.22
C ILE A 1 1.55 12.40 -17.70
N ARG A 2 2.44 11.85 -18.55
CA ARG A 2 2.23 11.81 -20.02
C ARG A 2 0.87 11.21 -20.42
N GLN A 3 0.44 10.15 -19.78
CA GLN A 3 -0.83 9.48 -20.07
C GLN A 3 -2.02 10.29 -19.54
N HIS A 4 -1.96 10.82 -18.34
CA HIS A 4 -3.05 11.56 -17.70
C HIS A 4 -3.28 12.95 -18.33
N ASN A 5 -2.23 13.72 -18.62
CA ASN A 5 -2.40 15.05 -19.19
C ASN A 5 -2.85 15.05 -20.66
N ARG A 6 -2.85 13.89 -21.34
CA ARG A 6 -3.37 13.72 -22.70
C ARG A 6 -4.77 13.10 -22.76
N ASP A 7 -5.20 12.47 -21.68
CA ASP A 7 -6.53 11.85 -21.61
C ASP A 7 -7.55 12.86 -21.09
N ARG A 8 -8.50 13.26 -21.93
CA ARG A 8 -9.59 14.18 -21.56
C ARG A 8 -10.50 13.62 -20.45
N ASN A 9 -10.49 12.32 -20.22
CA ASN A 9 -11.25 11.63 -19.17
C ASN A 9 -10.40 11.32 -17.95
N ALA A 10 -9.16 11.85 -17.86
CA ALA A 10 -8.33 11.64 -16.69
C ALA A 10 -8.98 12.26 -15.45
N PRO A 11 -8.98 11.56 -14.31
CA PRO A 11 -9.63 12.06 -13.08
C PRO A 11 -8.88 13.27 -12.47
N TYR A 12 -7.66 13.55 -12.90
CA TYR A 12 -6.85 14.71 -12.45
C TYR A 12 -5.82 15.09 -13.50
N LEU A 13 -5.41 16.36 -13.44
CA LEU A 13 -4.36 16.95 -14.26
C LEU A 13 -3.16 17.29 -13.38
N ALA A 14 -1.97 16.85 -13.78
CA ALA A 14 -0.74 17.26 -13.12
C ALA A 14 -0.38 18.69 -13.54
N THR A 15 -0.31 19.60 -12.59
CA THR A 15 -0.04 21.02 -12.82
C THR A 15 1.39 21.40 -12.47
N VAL A 16 1.95 20.82 -11.41
CA VAL A 16 3.32 21.06 -10.95
C VAL A 16 3.96 19.80 -10.40
N ILE A 17 5.29 19.80 -10.35
CA ILE A 17 6.11 18.76 -9.72
C ILE A 17 7.00 19.43 -8.68
N LEU A 18 7.15 18.78 -7.54
CA LEU A 18 8.18 19.07 -6.55
C LEU A 18 9.25 17.97 -6.59
N ASP A 19 10.52 18.39 -6.50
CA ASP A 19 11.66 17.47 -6.55
C ASP A 19 12.29 17.34 -5.16
N ASP A 20 12.29 16.15 -4.59
CA ASP A 20 12.79 15.87 -3.24
C ASP A 20 14.24 16.32 -3.00
N LYS A 21 15.05 16.34 -4.05
CA LYS A 21 16.47 16.73 -3.99
C LYS A 21 16.76 18.13 -4.57
N GLY A 22 15.73 18.81 -5.11
CA GLY A 22 15.86 20.13 -5.72
C GLY A 22 16.73 20.20 -6.99
N GLY A 23 17.37 19.09 -7.40
CA GLY A 23 18.34 19.08 -8.50
C GLY A 23 17.74 19.27 -9.89
N ARG A 24 16.42 19.25 -10.01
CA ARG A 24 15.70 19.38 -11.29
C ARG A 24 14.80 20.60 -11.39
N ILE A 25 14.85 21.49 -10.39
CA ILE A 25 14.06 22.74 -10.39
C ILE A 25 14.33 23.54 -11.66
N GLY A 26 13.29 24.14 -12.23
CA GLY A 26 13.37 24.89 -13.51
C GLY A 26 13.30 24.02 -14.76
N ARG A 27 13.22 22.68 -14.63
CA ARG A 27 13.00 21.76 -15.75
C ARG A 27 11.53 21.38 -15.87
N GLU A 28 11.18 20.70 -16.96
CA GLU A 28 9.83 20.19 -17.20
C GLU A 28 9.85 18.68 -17.46
N ILE A 29 8.80 18.01 -17.02
CA ILE A 29 8.54 16.60 -17.35
C ILE A 29 7.20 16.52 -18.09
N HIS A 30 7.24 16.22 -19.37
CA HIS A 30 6.06 16.17 -20.24
C HIS A 30 5.19 17.42 -20.19
N GLY A 31 5.81 18.60 -20.18
CA GLY A 31 5.13 19.89 -20.12
C GLY A 31 4.64 20.29 -18.72
N VAL A 32 5.03 19.56 -17.67
CA VAL A 32 4.72 19.91 -16.28
C VAL A 32 5.99 20.44 -15.62
N PRO A 33 5.99 21.69 -15.11
CA PRO A 33 7.17 22.31 -14.54
C PRO A 33 7.54 21.71 -13.17
N ILE A 34 8.84 21.63 -12.90
CA ILE A 34 9.40 21.35 -11.58
C ILE A 34 9.71 22.70 -10.95
N VAL A 35 8.93 23.10 -9.95
CA VAL A 35 8.91 24.47 -9.46
C VAL A 35 9.70 24.69 -8.17
N ALA A 36 9.83 23.65 -7.33
CA ALA A 36 10.46 23.77 -6.02
C ALA A 36 10.90 22.41 -5.48
N SER A 37 11.56 22.42 -4.31
CA SER A 37 11.78 21.20 -3.51
C SER A 37 10.55 20.86 -2.67
N THR A 38 10.52 19.66 -2.10
CA THR A 38 9.47 19.25 -1.16
C THR A 38 9.46 20.06 0.12
N ASP A 39 10.58 20.63 0.52
CA ASP A 39 10.71 21.51 1.71
C ASP A 39 9.93 22.81 1.55
N GLU A 40 9.69 23.23 0.31
CA GLU A 40 8.94 24.45 -0.03
C GLU A 40 7.43 24.22 -0.22
N LEU A 41 6.94 23.00 0.06
CA LEU A 41 5.54 22.61 -0.18
C LEU A 41 4.54 23.58 0.47
N ASP A 42 4.75 23.95 1.74
CA ASP A 42 3.87 24.88 2.44
C ASP A 42 3.76 26.23 1.73
N SER A 43 4.90 26.78 1.30
CA SER A 43 4.99 28.02 0.54
C SER A 43 4.22 27.93 -0.80
N ILE A 44 4.37 26.83 -1.51
CA ILE A 44 3.68 26.59 -2.79
C ILE A 44 2.16 26.49 -2.59
N LEU A 45 1.72 25.79 -1.55
CA LEU A 45 0.30 25.65 -1.23
C LEU A 45 -0.35 26.97 -0.81
N ARG A 46 0.37 27.80 -0.05
CA ARG A 46 -0.10 29.14 0.38
C ARG A 46 -0.19 30.13 -0.77
N ASN A 47 0.84 30.20 -1.60
CA ASN A 47 0.96 31.22 -2.62
C ASN A 47 -0.04 31.03 -3.78
N GLY A 48 -0.52 29.82 -4.00
CA GLY A 48 -1.52 29.52 -5.03
C GLY A 48 -1.10 29.88 -6.47
N ALA A 49 0.20 30.19 -6.70
CA ALA A 49 0.72 30.65 -7.99
C ALA A 49 0.48 29.64 -9.14
N HIS A 50 0.32 28.37 -8.79
CA HIS A 50 0.07 27.26 -9.72
C HIS A 50 -1.35 26.70 -9.59
N GLY A 51 -2.28 27.49 -9.04
CA GLY A 51 -3.63 27.05 -8.68
C GLY A 51 -3.65 26.36 -7.31
N ARG A 52 -4.85 26.11 -6.79
CA ARG A 52 -5.03 25.34 -5.55
C ARG A 52 -5.11 23.85 -5.90
N PRO A 53 -4.11 23.03 -5.59
CA PRO A 53 -4.18 21.60 -5.87
C PRO A 53 -5.25 20.96 -4.99
N GLN A 54 -5.99 20.02 -5.55
CA GLN A 54 -6.96 19.22 -4.79
C GLN A 54 -6.30 17.94 -4.25
N LYS A 55 -5.22 17.51 -4.89
CA LYS A 55 -4.55 16.25 -4.59
C LYS A 55 -3.03 16.37 -4.72
N LEU A 56 -2.33 15.85 -3.71
CA LEU A 56 -0.89 15.61 -3.74
C LEU A 56 -0.66 14.13 -4.00
N ILE A 57 0.30 13.81 -4.86
CA ILE A 57 0.62 12.43 -5.22
C ILE A 57 2.11 12.16 -4.94
N LEU A 58 2.37 11.28 -3.97
CA LEU A 58 3.73 10.82 -3.69
C LEU A 58 4.14 9.78 -4.72
N THR A 59 5.28 10.02 -5.37
CA THR A 59 5.88 9.11 -6.35
C THR A 59 7.12 8.41 -5.81
N ASN A 60 7.81 9.02 -4.82
CA ASN A 60 8.95 8.44 -4.15
C ASN A 60 8.49 7.42 -3.09
N HIS A 61 8.80 6.14 -3.32
CA HIS A 61 8.44 5.04 -2.41
C HIS A 61 9.42 4.86 -1.24
N ASN A 62 10.57 5.52 -1.30
CA ASN A 62 11.62 5.42 -0.30
C ASN A 62 11.65 6.64 0.64
N MET A 63 10.61 7.48 0.57
CA MET A 63 10.44 8.62 1.47
C MET A 63 10.24 8.13 2.90
N ASP A 64 10.90 8.76 3.85
CA ASP A 64 10.77 8.41 5.28
C ASP A 64 9.35 8.67 5.79
N GLY A 65 8.90 7.87 6.75
CA GLY A 65 7.56 8.01 7.34
C GLY A 65 7.34 9.37 8.01
N ALA A 66 8.39 9.97 8.61
CA ALA A 66 8.32 11.30 9.19
C ALA A 66 8.09 12.39 8.12
N GLU A 67 8.77 12.28 6.97
CA GLU A 67 8.57 13.18 5.83
C GLU A 67 7.16 13.00 5.25
N VAL A 68 6.69 11.75 5.10
CA VAL A 68 5.32 11.47 4.61
C VAL A 68 4.29 12.08 5.56
N ARG A 69 4.50 11.99 6.87
CA ARG A 69 3.61 12.58 7.86
C ARG A 69 3.59 14.10 7.78
N GLN A 70 4.74 14.75 7.65
CA GLN A 70 4.84 16.18 7.45
C GLN A 70 4.03 16.65 6.21
N ILE A 71 4.20 15.95 5.09
CA ILE A 71 3.46 16.25 3.86
C ILE A 71 1.96 16.01 4.05
N PHE A 72 1.58 14.97 4.80
CA PHE A 72 0.18 14.67 5.11
C PHE A 72 -0.46 15.80 5.94
N ASP A 73 0.21 16.23 7.00
CA ASP A 73 -0.27 17.31 7.89
C ASP A 73 -0.42 18.63 7.11
N LEU A 74 0.54 18.96 6.23
CA LEU A 74 0.45 20.13 5.34
C LEU A 74 -0.70 20.01 4.33
N ALA A 75 -0.88 18.82 3.73
CA ALA A 75 -1.97 18.59 2.81
C ALA A 75 -3.33 18.82 3.48
N GLU A 76 -3.51 18.29 4.69
CA GLU A 76 -4.73 18.47 5.48
C GLU A 76 -4.98 19.94 5.82
N GLN A 77 -3.96 20.67 6.28
CA GLN A 77 -4.05 22.10 6.58
C GLN A 77 -4.50 22.95 5.38
N HIS A 78 -4.13 22.55 4.18
CA HIS A 78 -4.49 23.25 2.94
C HIS A 78 -5.69 22.64 2.19
N GLY A 79 -6.38 21.66 2.79
CA GLY A 79 -7.56 21.02 2.22
C GLY A 79 -7.26 20.13 0.99
N CYS A 80 -6.03 19.63 0.88
CA CYS A 80 -5.59 18.72 -0.17
C CYS A 80 -5.68 17.27 0.30
N THR A 81 -6.00 16.35 -0.61
CA THR A 81 -5.88 14.92 -0.34
C THR A 81 -4.48 14.42 -0.68
N LEU A 82 -3.89 13.58 0.19
CA LEU A 82 -2.62 12.92 -0.09
C LEU A 82 -2.84 11.49 -0.56
N SER A 83 -2.17 11.11 -1.63
CA SER A 83 -2.22 9.76 -2.22
C SER A 83 -0.83 9.33 -2.67
N ARG A 84 -0.65 8.03 -2.83
CA ARG A 84 0.60 7.45 -3.32
C ARG A 84 0.40 6.71 -4.64
N LEU A 85 1.38 6.81 -5.52
CA LEU A 85 1.41 6.03 -6.74
C LEU A 85 1.72 4.55 -6.41
N PRO A 86 1.04 3.55 -7.01
CA PRO A 86 1.41 2.15 -6.84
C PRO A 86 2.83 1.86 -7.29
N ARG A 87 3.49 0.87 -6.69
CA ARG A 87 4.83 0.44 -7.14
C ARG A 87 4.75 -0.19 -8.53
N SER A 88 5.81 -0.02 -9.33
CA SER A 88 5.88 -0.53 -10.72
C SER A 88 5.62 -2.05 -10.85
N ALA A 89 5.94 -2.86 -9.82
CA ALA A 89 5.64 -4.29 -9.82
C ALA A 89 4.13 -4.59 -9.78
N GLN A 90 3.32 -3.71 -9.20
CA GLN A 90 1.85 -3.80 -9.21
C GLN A 90 1.25 -3.31 -10.54
N LEU A 91 1.98 -2.44 -11.25
CA LEU A 91 1.59 -1.94 -12.56
C LEU A 91 1.81 -2.97 -13.70
N GLN A 92 2.74 -3.92 -13.53
CA GLN A 92 3.03 -4.95 -14.53
C GLN A 92 2.02 -6.10 -14.52
N ALA A 93 1.32 -6.34 -13.42
CA ALA A 93 0.31 -7.38 -13.31
C ALA A 93 -1.01 -7.05 -14.02
N GLY A 94 -1.23 -5.79 -14.41
CA GLY A 94 -2.46 -5.34 -15.09
C GLY A 94 -2.16 -4.40 -16.25
N LEU A 95 -1.78 -4.95 -17.40
CA LEU A 95 -1.35 -4.23 -18.62
C LEU A 95 -2.40 -3.31 -19.27
N LYS A 96 -3.58 -3.10 -18.67
CA LYS A 96 -4.65 -2.24 -19.22
C LYS A 96 -5.44 -1.41 -18.21
N GLU A 97 -5.13 -1.45 -16.93
CA GLU A 97 -5.89 -0.67 -15.94
C GLU A 97 -5.31 0.74 -15.78
N LYS A 98 -6.19 1.72 -15.65
CA LYS A 98 -5.86 3.10 -15.28
C LYS A 98 -4.99 3.06 -14.04
N ILE A 99 -3.85 3.77 -14.07
CA ILE A 99 -3.00 3.91 -12.89
C ILE A 99 -3.81 4.67 -11.83
N GLU A 100 -4.40 3.96 -10.91
CA GLU A 100 -5.14 4.54 -9.80
C GLU A 100 -4.18 4.84 -8.64
N THR A 101 -4.25 6.05 -8.11
CA THR A 101 -3.53 6.42 -6.89
C THR A 101 -4.24 5.82 -5.70
N ARG A 102 -3.49 5.23 -4.75
CA ARG A 102 -4.04 4.74 -3.49
C ARG A 102 -3.98 5.83 -2.40
N PRO A 103 -4.96 5.90 -1.49
CA PRO A 103 -4.83 6.71 -0.28
C PRO A 103 -3.57 6.34 0.49
N ILE A 104 -3.08 7.29 1.31
CA ILE A 104 -2.00 7.01 2.25
C ILE A 104 -2.51 6.02 3.30
N ALA A 105 -1.77 4.93 3.49
CA ALA A 105 -2.05 3.95 4.52
C ALA A 105 -1.26 4.30 5.81
N VAL A 106 -1.70 3.77 6.94
CA VAL A 106 -1.04 3.98 8.24
C VAL A 106 0.43 3.52 8.20
N GLU A 107 0.72 2.47 7.47
CA GLU A 107 2.06 1.93 7.28
C GLU A 107 3.01 2.92 6.59
N ASP A 108 2.48 3.75 5.69
CA ASP A 108 3.25 4.80 5.01
C ASP A 108 3.70 5.90 6.00
N LEU A 109 2.91 6.15 7.04
CA LEU A 109 3.19 7.13 8.09
C LEU A 109 4.14 6.61 9.16
N LEU A 110 4.15 5.29 9.39
CA LEU A 110 4.99 4.66 10.41
C LEU A 110 6.44 4.43 9.95
N GLY A 111 6.73 4.66 8.67
CA GLY A 111 8.08 4.51 8.12
C GLY A 111 8.63 3.08 8.15
N ARG A 112 7.80 2.08 8.40
CA ARG A 112 8.20 0.67 8.36
C ARG A 112 8.01 0.15 6.94
N PRO A 113 9.10 -0.09 6.19
CA PRO A 113 8.96 -0.76 4.90
C PRO A 113 8.36 -2.15 5.17
N GLN A 114 7.24 -2.45 4.50
CA GLN A 114 6.73 -3.82 4.52
C GLN A 114 7.82 -4.75 3.99
N THR A 115 8.30 -5.65 4.82
CA THR A 115 9.17 -6.72 4.38
C THR A 115 8.38 -7.58 3.41
N LYS A 116 8.74 -7.56 2.15
CA LYS A 116 8.15 -8.48 1.17
C LYS A 116 8.58 -9.89 1.56
N LEU A 117 7.63 -10.67 2.06
CA LEU A 117 7.85 -12.10 2.19
C LEU A 117 8.03 -12.68 0.78
N ASP A 118 8.98 -13.59 0.64
CA ASP A 118 9.19 -14.34 -0.59
C ASP A 118 8.08 -15.40 -0.71
N PRO A 119 7.14 -15.27 -1.68
CA PRO A 119 6.02 -16.21 -1.80
C PRO A 119 6.48 -17.64 -2.13
N ASP A 120 7.57 -17.79 -2.88
CA ASP A 120 8.07 -19.10 -3.27
C ASP A 120 8.75 -19.80 -2.10
N ALA A 121 9.50 -19.05 -1.29
CA ALA A 121 10.06 -19.58 -0.05
C ALA A 121 8.96 -19.98 0.94
N MET A 122 7.91 -19.17 1.09
CA MET A 122 6.75 -19.51 1.93
C MET A 122 6.02 -20.75 1.43
N ARG A 123 5.79 -20.88 0.12
CA ARG A 123 5.18 -22.06 -0.48
C ARG A 123 6.01 -23.31 -0.20
N THR A 124 7.32 -23.26 -0.43
CA THR A 124 8.24 -24.37 -0.17
C THR A 124 8.21 -24.82 1.30
N LEU A 125 8.02 -23.87 2.23
CA LEU A 125 7.95 -24.17 3.66
C LEU A 125 6.62 -24.82 4.07
N ILE A 126 5.50 -24.54 3.39
CA ILE A 126 4.14 -24.84 3.85
C ILE A 126 3.48 -25.92 3.00
N GLU A 127 3.65 -25.92 1.69
CA GLU A 127 2.96 -26.83 0.77
C GLU A 127 3.20 -28.30 1.14
N GLY A 128 2.11 -29.05 1.28
CA GLY A 128 2.14 -30.46 1.65
C GLY A 128 2.64 -30.76 3.07
N ARG A 129 2.86 -29.75 3.92
CA ARG A 129 3.34 -29.93 5.30
C ARG A 129 2.19 -29.98 6.30
N ARG A 130 2.46 -30.54 7.47
CA ARG A 130 1.57 -30.49 8.63
C ARG A 130 1.95 -29.26 9.46
N ILE A 131 1.02 -28.35 9.65
CA ILE A 131 1.27 -27.06 10.28
C ILE A 131 0.52 -26.98 11.61
N LEU A 132 1.19 -26.53 12.66
CA LEU A 132 0.57 -26.15 13.93
C LEU A 132 0.61 -24.62 14.06
N VAL A 133 -0.54 -24.02 14.33
CA VAL A 133 -0.65 -22.57 14.63
C VAL A 133 -1.14 -22.42 16.05
N THR A 134 -0.36 -21.76 16.90
CA THR A 134 -0.76 -21.40 18.27
C THR A 134 -1.33 -19.97 18.27
N GLY A 135 -2.31 -19.73 19.16
CA GLY A 135 -3.05 -18.46 19.16
C GLY A 135 -3.85 -18.27 17.86
N ALA A 136 -4.35 -19.38 17.30
CA ALA A 136 -4.95 -19.42 15.96
C ALA A 136 -6.20 -18.53 15.80
N GLY A 137 -6.91 -18.24 16.88
CA GLY A 137 -8.09 -17.37 16.90
C GLY A 137 -7.79 -15.91 17.24
N GLY A 138 -6.55 -15.57 17.60
CA GLY A 138 -6.11 -14.20 17.87
C GLY A 138 -5.94 -13.36 16.59
N SER A 139 -5.75 -12.05 16.74
CA SER A 139 -5.63 -11.12 15.60
C SER A 139 -4.50 -11.49 14.63
N ILE A 140 -3.33 -11.89 15.14
CA ILE A 140 -2.20 -12.30 14.30
C ILE A 140 -2.37 -13.75 13.85
N GLY A 141 -2.75 -14.65 14.76
CA GLY A 141 -2.86 -16.07 14.47
C GLY A 141 -3.92 -16.38 13.42
N SER A 142 -5.09 -15.74 13.46
CA SER A 142 -6.15 -15.93 12.47
C SER A 142 -5.73 -15.48 11.07
N GLU A 143 -5.00 -14.37 10.97
CA GLU A 143 -4.47 -13.91 9.68
C GLU A 143 -3.39 -14.87 9.14
N LEU A 144 -2.52 -15.37 10.03
CA LEU A 144 -1.52 -16.37 9.66
C LEU A 144 -2.18 -17.66 9.18
N VAL A 145 -3.23 -18.12 9.85
CA VAL A 145 -4.02 -19.29 9.46
C VAL A 145 -4.61 -19.12 8.05
N ARG A 146 -5.17 -17.95 7.73
CA ARG A 146 -5.69 -17.65 6.37
C ARG A 146 -4.61 -17.76 5.31
N GLN A 147 -3.48 -17.07 5.53
CA GLN A 147 -2.37 -17.08 4.57
C GLN A 147 -1.75 -18.46 4.37
N ILE A 148 -1.60 -19.24 5.44
CA ILE A 148 -1.11 -20.64 5.36
C ILE A 148 -2.09 -21.51 4.57
N SER A 149 -3.40 -21.31 4.76
CA SER A 149 -4.42 -22.10 4.05
C SER A 149 -4.36 -21.92 2.54
N ASP A 150 -4.01 -20.71 2.07
CA ASP A 150 -3.83 -20.42 0.64
C ASP A 150 -2.60 -21.12 0.02
N LEU A 151 -1.69 -21.64 0.85
CA LEU A 151 -0.45 -22.32 0.42
C LEU A 151 -0.54 -23.84 0.44
N ALA A 152 -1.76 -24.41 0.46
CA ALA A 152 -2.04 -25.84 0.35
C ALA A 152 -1.28 -26.74 1.35
N PRO A 153 -1.38 -26.53 2.67
CA PRO A 153 -0.83 -27.46 3.66
C PRO A 153 -1.52 -28.81 3.61
N ALA A 154 -0.83 -29.89 3.97
CA ALA A 154 -1.43 -31.23 4.07
C ALA A 154 -2.44 -31.33 5.22
N SER A 155 -2.18 -30.64 6.32
CA SER A 155 -3.12 -30.49 7.44
C SER A 155 -2.72 -29.33 8.33
N MET A 156 -3.70 -28.81 9.07
CA MET A 156 -3.49 -27.74 10.05
C MET A 156 -4.02 -28.16 11.41
N THR A 157 -3.25 -27.91 12.46
CA THR A 157 -3.69 -27.97 13.85
C THR A 157 -3.81 -26.56 14.39
N LEU A 158 -5.02 -26.20 14.80
CA LEU A 158 -5.32 -24.89 15.35
C LEU A 158 -5.33 -24.99 16.88
N PHE A 159 -4.44 -24.29 17.54
CA PHE A 159 -4.35 -24.29 19.00
C PHE A 159 -4.68 -22.90 19.53
N GLU A 160 -5.75 -22.79 20.30
CA GLU A 160 -6.28 -21.54 20.84
C GLU A 160 -6.90 -21.82 22.20
N ASN A 161 -6.77 -20.88 23.14
CA ASN A 161 -7.37 -21.00 24.48
C ASN A 161 -8.81 -20.47 24.55
N SER A 162 -9.23 -19.66 23.61
CA SER A 162 -10.60 -19.18 23.48
C SER A 162 -11.38 -20.10 22.54
N GLU A 163 -12.31 -20.88 23.11
CA GLU A 163 -13.19 -21.77 22.34
C GLU A 163 -13.98 -21.00 21.26
N TYR A 164 -14.47 -19.80 21.61
CA TYR A 164 -15.20 -18.95 20.66
C TYR A 164 -14.34 -18.54 19.46
N ASN A 165 -13.13 -18.07 19.70
CA ASN A 165 -12.22 -17.65 18.63
C ASN A 165 -11.78 -18.82 17.77
N LEU A 166 -11.53 -19.98 18.39
CA LEU A 166 -11.20 -21.20 17.69
C LEU A 166 -12.34 -21.65 16.77
N TYR A 167 -13.56 -21.63 17.27
CA TYR A 167 -14.76 -21.95 16.50
C TYR A 167 -14.92 -21.02 15.30
N GLN A 168 -14.75 -19.71 15.49
CA GLN A 168 -14.89 -18.76 14.40
C GLN A 168 -13.90 -19.00 13.26
N ILE A 169 -12.62 -19.18 13.56
CA ILE A 169 -11.61 -19.40 12.53
C ILE A 169 -11.78 -20.77 11.85
N ASP A 170 -12.17 -21.81 12.57
CA ASP A 170 -12.44 -23.13 11.97
C ASP A 170 -13.66 -23.08 11.05
N GLN A 171 -14.74 -22.38 11.41
CA GLN A 171 -15.90 -22.17 10.55
C GLN A 171 -15.55 -21.39 9.28
N GLU A 172 -14.74 -20.33 9.40
CA GLU A 172 -14.28 -19.57 8.24
C GLU A 172 -13.51 -20.45 7.27
N LEU A 173 -12.57 -21.26 7.78
CA LEU A 173 -11.78 -22.18 6.97
C LEU A 173 -12.62 -23.31 6.36
N SER A 174 -13.64 -23.77 7.05
CA SER A 174 -14.57 -24.77 6.54
C SER A 174 -15.28 -24.29 5.27
N GLY A 175 -15.61 -23.01 5.21
CA GLY A 175 -16.22 -22.40 4.02
C GLY A 175 -15.24 -22.13 2.88
N ARG A 176 -14.02 -21.68 3.20
CA ARG A 176 -13.03 -21.26 2.19
C ARG A 176 -12.15 -22.40 1.69
N HIS A 177 -11.74 -23.31 2.58
CA HIS A 177 -10.78 -24.38 2.32
C HIS A 177 -11.27 -25.73 2.86
N PRO A 178 -12.43 -26.25 2.40
CA PRO A 178 -13.03 -27.46 2.94
C PRO A 178 -12.15 -28.72 2.75
N HIS A 179 -11.23 -28.71 1.80
CA HIS A 179 -10.34 -29.81 1.49
C HIS A 179 -9.14 -29.94 2.44
N ILE A 180 -8.83 -28.90 3.23
CA ILE A 180 -7.72 -28.95 4.18
C ILE A 180 -8.17 -29.73 5.44
N LYS A 181 -7.43 -30.79 5.79
CA LYS A 181 -7.65 -31.51 7.04
C LYS A 181 -7.28 -30.64 8.23
N ARG A 182 -8.24 -30.38 9.13
CA ARG A 182 -8.05 -29.52 10.31
C ARG A 182 -8.27 -30.32 11.59
N PHE A 183 -7.57 -29.87 12.64
CA PHE A 183 -7.71 -30.31 14.03
C PHE A 183 -7.78 -29.03 14.87
N ALA A 184 -8.92 -28.82 15.51
CA ALA A 184 -9.21 -27.67 16.37
C ALA A 184 -9.50 -28.13 17.80
#